data_17e7e8d472a4bd5262059b456df5ed1a
#
_entry.id   17e7e8d472a4bd5262059b456df5ed1a
#
_cell.length_a   1.000
_cell.length_b   1.000
_cell.length_c   1.000
_cell.angle_alpha   90.00
_cell.angle_beta   90.00
_cell.angle_gamma   90.00
#
_symmetry.space_group_name_H-M   'P 1'
#
loop_
_entity.id
_entity.type
_entity.pdbx_description
1 polymer ?
#
loop_
_entity_poly.entity_id
_entity_poly.type
_entity_poly.pdbx_seq_one_letter_code
_entity_poly.pdbx_strand_id
1 'polypeptide(L)'
;QANMDPNHRDRIAFFRMVSGRFQRGMRLKTIAGKQLGITSPVMFLAQDREIADEAFGGDVIGIPNHGQLRVGDALSESGNVQFAGIPNFAPEILRRVRTKDPMKSKHLRKALEGLAEEGVTQLFTPEIGSDMIVGAVGQLQIEVMAERIATENNLDVLFEASPWAAARW
;
A
#
# COMPACT_ATOMS: atom_id res chain seq x y z
N GLN A 1 2.54 -1.62 3.67
CA GLN A 1 1.41 -0.92 4.32
C GLN A 1 0.27 -1.91 4.57
N ALA A 2 -0.45 -1.72 5.64
CA ALA A 2 -1.63 -2.53 5.93
C ALA A 2 -2.69 -1.70 6.65
N ASN A 3 -3.96 -1.97 6.34
CA ASN A 3 -5.07 -1.54 7.17
C ASN A 3 -5.22 -2.57 8.31
N MET A 4 -4.89 -2.15 9.52
CA MET A 4 -4.90 -3.03 10.70
C MET A 4 -6.23 -3.02 11.46
N ASP A 5 -7.13 -2.12 11.11
CA ASP A 5 -8.44 -2.00 11.72
C ASP A 5 -9.48 -1.66 10.65
N PRO A 6 -10.41 -2.58 10.35
CA PRO A 6 -11.44 -2.35 9.33
C PRO A 6 -12.38 -1.19 9.68
N ASN A 7 -12.46 -0.79 10.94
CA ASN A 7 -13.27 0.34 11.39
C ASN A 7 -12.52 1.68 11.34
N HIS A 8 -11.20 1.65 11.21
CA HIS A 8 -10.36 2.84 11.06
C HIS A 8 -9.81 2.96 9.65
N ARG A 9 -9.86 4.16 9.08
CA ARG A 9 -9.30 4.47 7.77
C ARG A 9 -7.77 4.58 7.78
N ASP A 10 -7.18 4.54 8.96
CA ASP A 10 -5.76 4.78 9.12
C ASP A 10 -4.98 3.51 8.82
N ARG A 11 -4.14 3.61 7.82
CA ARG A 11 -3.18 2.56 7.47
C ARG A 11 -1.94 2.72 8.32
N ILE A 12 -1.29 1.61 8.59
CA ILE A 12 0.03 1.59 9.20
C ILE A 12 1.06 1.29 8.12
N ALA A 13 2.05 2.16 8.00
CA ALA A 13 3.24 1.92 7.21
C ALA A 13 4.29 1.24 8.09
N PHE A 14 4.72 0.04 7.71
CA PHE A 14 5.76 -0.69 8.41
C PHE A 14 7.13 -0.31 7.87
N PHE A 15 8.02 0.09 8.76
CA PHE A 15 9.39 0.44 8.45
C PHE A 15 10.36 -0.49 9.13
N ARG A 16 11.25 -1.07 8.34
CA ARG A 16 12.40 -1.78 8.88
C ARG A 16 13.53 -0.78 9.14
N MET A 17 14.01 -0.75 10.37
CA MET A 17 15.21 -0.02 10.72
C MET A 17 16.43 -0.70 10.12
N VAL A 18 17.17 0.01 9.27
CA VAL A 18 18.37 -0.55 8.63
C VAL A 18 19.61 -0.29 9.49
N SER A 19 19.70 0.92 10.04
CA SER A 19 20.82 1.32 10.92
C SER A 19 20.42 2.49 11.81
N GLY A 20 21.25 2.76 12.80
CA GLY A 20 21.07 3.86 13.73
C GLY A 20 20.07 3.53 14.84
N ARG A 21 19.62 4.58 15.52
CA ARG A 21 18.66 4.54 16.62
C ARG A 21 17.51 5.49 16.27
N PHE A 22 16.33 4.99 16.30
CA PHE A 22 15.11 5.79 16.23
C PHE A 22 14.66 6.17 17.62
N GLN A 23 14.16 7.38 17.78
CA GLN A 23 13.48 7.85 18.98
C GLN A 23 12.14 8.48 18.63
N ARG A 24 11.13 8.26 19.46
CA ARG A 24 9.81 8.86 19.30
C ARG A 24 9.93 10.39 19.23
N GLY A 25 9.22 11.01 18.30
CA GLY A 25 9.30 12.44 18.06
C GLY A 25 10.37 12.88 17.06
N MET A 26 11.22 11.95 16.60
CA MET A 26 12.19 12.28 15.55
C MET A 26 11.51 12.82 14.29
N ARG A 27 12.18 13.75 13.63
CA ARG A 27 11.80 14.28 12.34
C ARG A 27 12.65 13.63 11.27
N LEU A 28 12.01 12.86 10.42
CA LEU A 28 12.65 12.16 9.31
C LEU A 28 12.22 12.76 7.98
N LYS A 29 13.08 12.61 6.97
CA LYS A 29 12.85 13.14 5.63
C LYS A 29 12.88 12.00 4.61
N THR A 30 12.01 12.11 3.62
CA THR A 30 12.09 11.31 2.40
C THR A 30 13.12 11.92 1.45
N ILE A 31 13.54 11.16 0.43
CA ILE A 31 14.42 11.66 -0.64
C ILE A 31 13.79 12.83 -1.44
N ALA A 32 12.46 12.88 -1.50
CA ALA A 32 11.72 13.99 -2.10
C ALA A 32 11.71 15.27 -1.21
N GLY A 33 12.40 15.25 -0.07
CA GLY A 33 12.49 16.37 0.86
C GLY A 33 11.28 16.55 1.77
N LYS A 34 10.30 15.64 1.72
CA LYS A 34 9.14 15.70 2.61
C LYS A 34 9.55 15.33 4.03
N GLN A 35 9.23 16.19 4.97
CA GLN A 35 9.53 15.97 6.38
C GLN A 35 8.32 15.41 7.13
N LEU A 36 8.57 14.41 7.96
CA LEU A 36 7.59 13.71 8.77
C LEU A 36 8.05 13.67 10.22
N GLY A 37 7.19 14.08 11.13
CA GLY A 37 7.39 13.90 12.56
C GLY A 37 6.75 12.58 13.00
N ILE A 38 7.52 11.70 13.60
CA ILE A 38 7.06 10.36 14.02
C ILE A 38 6.69 10.43 15.51
N THR A 39 5.44 10.76 15.79
CA THR A 39 4.95 10.98 17.16
C THR A 39 4.32 9.75 17.80
N SER A 40 3.78 8.84 17.01
CA SER A 40 3.04 7.67 17.50
C SER A 40 3.50 6.40 16.78
N PRO A 41 4.79 6.04 16.87
CA PRO A 41 5.26 4.79 16.31
C PRO A 41 4.77 3.63 17.18
N VAL A 42 4.38 2.53 16.56
CA VAL A 42 3.94 1.32 17.23
C VAL A 42 4.89 0.18 16.94
N MET A 43 5.18 -0.61 17.93
CA MET A 43 5.86 -1.89 17.81
C MET A 43 4.85 -3.01 18.04
N PHE A 44 4.98 -4.07 17.28
CA PHE A 44 4.11 -5.23 17.41
C PHE A 44 4.86 -6.33 18.14
N LEU A 45 4.44 -6.61 19.38
CA LEU A 45 4.91 -7.72 20.19
C LEU A 45 3.79 -8.76 20.28
N ALA A 46 3.88 -9.79 19.48
CA ALA A 46 2.85 -10.82 19.33
C ALA A 46 1.50 -10.22 18.88
N GLN A 47 0.49 -10.20 19.74
CA GLN A 47 -0.84 -9.64 19.43
C GLN A 47 -1.04 -8.22 19.98
N ASP A 48 -0.08 -7.73 20.78
CA ASP A 48 -0.20 -6.43 21.42
C ASP A 48 0.50 -5.33 20.61
N ARG A 49 -0.08 -4.13 20.67
CA ARG A 49 0.48 -2.92 20.09
C ARG A 49 1.01 -2.06 21.23
N GLU A 50 2.30 -1.84 21.22
CA GLU A 50 2.93 -0.92 22.17
C GLU A 50 3.50 0.28 21.44
N ILE A 51 3.50 1.44 22.13
CA ILE A 51 4.16 2.61 21.60
C ILE A 51 5.67 2.38 21.68
N ALA A 52 6.35 2.49 20.54
CA ALA A 52 7.79 2.35 20.47
C ALA A 52 8.45 3.68 20.81
N ASP A 53 9.04 3.80 22.00
CA ASP A 53 9.84 5.00 22.32
C ASP A 53 11.18 5.00 21.59
N GLU A 54 11.76 3.84 21.33
CA GLU A 54 13.03 3.63 20.65
C GLU A 54 12.97 2.41 19.73
N ALA A 55 13.80 2.41 18.69
CA ALA A 55 14.03 1.26 17.83
C ALA A 55 15.45 1.30 17.25
N PHE A 56 16.01 0.14 16.98
CA PHE A 56 17.39 -0.05 16.53
C PHE A 56 17.45 -0.80 15.19
N GLY A 57 18.62 -0.84 14.59
CA GLY A 57 18.84 -1.58 13.34
C GLY A 57 18.38 -3.04 13.45
N GLY A 58 17.46 -3.45 12.56
CA GLY A 58 16.81 -4.75 12.53
C GLY A 58 15.36 -4.74 12.98
N ASP A 59 14.95 -3.77 13.81
CA ASP A 59 13.57 -3.63 14.29
C ASP A 59 12.61 -3.21 13.19
N VAL A 60 11.35 -3.55 13.37
CA VAL A 60 10.24 -3.11 12.52
C VAL A 60 9.27 -2.28 13.36
N ILE A 61 9.08 -1.04 12.95
CA ILE A 61 8.11 -0.12 13.57
C ILE A 61 6.97 0.21 12.63
N GLY A 62 5.77 0.34 13.16
CA GLY A 62 4.60 0.82 12.45
C GLY A 62 4.41 2.32 12.66
N ILE A 63 4.14 3.04 11.58
CA ILE A 63 3.87 4.47 11.62
C ILE A 63 2.49 4.71 11.02
N PRO A 64 1.58 5.42 11.72
CA PRO A 64 0.30 5.81 11.15
C PRO A 64 0.51 6.58 9.84
N ASN A 65 -0.13 6.13 8.78
CA ASN A 65 0.04 6.69 7.44
C ASN A 65 -1.29 7.17 6.86
N HIS A 66 -1.43 8.47 6.77
CA HIS A 66 -2.58 9.14 6.16
C HIS A 66 -2.38 9.43 4.65
N GLY A 67 -1.73 8.50 3.92
CA GLY A 67 -1.43 8.65 2.49
C GLY A 67 -0.16 9.45 2.20
N GLN A 68 0.69 9.64 3.19
CA GLN A 68 1.93 10.42 3.04
C GLN A 68 3.11 9.57 2.59
N LEU A 69 3.09 8.29 2.88
CA LEU A 69 4.17 7.35 2.65
C LEU A 69 3.70 6.26 1.68
N ARG A 70 4.60 5.83 0.82
CA ARG A 70 4.38 4.75 -0.15
C ARG A 70 5.32 3.59 0.12
N VAL A 71 4.95 2.42 -0.37
CA VAL A 71 5.83 1.25 -0.35
C VAL A 71 7.09 1.58 -1.16
N GLY A 72 8.26 1.35 -0.55
CA GLY A 72 9.56 1.69 -1.14
C GLY A 72 10.14 3.03 -0.68
N ASP A 73 9.38 3.87 0.02
CA ASP A 73 9.93 5.10 0.59
C ASP A 73 10.99 4.80 1.64
N ALA A 74 12.08 5.55 1.60
CA ALA A 74 13.12 5.56 2.61
C ALA A 74 13.03 6.84 3.45
N LEU A 75 13.24 6.67 4.74
CA LEU A 75 13.26 7.78 5.71
C LEU A 75 14.64 7.87 6.37
N SER A 76 15.16 9.08 6.49
CA SER A 76 16.38 9.36 7.23
C SER A 76 16.37 10.80 7.79
N GLU A 77 17.25 11.10 8.73
CA GLU A 77 17.40 12.45 9.25
C GLU A 77 17.90 13.43 8.17
N SER A 78 18.82 12.98 7.32
CA SER A 78 19.40 13.78 6.24
C SER A 78 18.48 13.91 5.01
N GLY A 79 17.63 12.93 4.74
CA GLY A 79 16.76 12.89 3.55
C GLY A 79 17.42 12.43 2.26
N ASN A 80 18.69 11.96 2.30
CA ASN A 80 19.47 11.57 1.13
C ASN A 80 19.78 10.06 1.06
N VAL A 81 19.04 9.27 1.83
CA VAL A 81 19.17 7.81 1.78
C VAL A 81 18.16 7.24 0.79
N GLN A 82 18.66 6.44 -0.13
CA GLN A 82 17.85 5.67 -1.07
C GLN A 82 18.36 4.23 -1.09
N PHE A 83 17.43 3.30 -1.01
CA PHE A 83 17.72 1.89 -1.18
C PHE A 83 17.50 1.48 -2.64
N ALA A 84 18.18 0.42 -3.08
CA ALA A 84 17.82 -0.23 -4.34
C ALA A 84 16.34 -0.61 -4.26
N GLY A 85 15.56 -0.15 -5.23
CA GLY A 85 14.10 -0.22 -5.18
C GLY A 85 13.55 -1.65 -5.08
N ILE A 86 12.30 -1.77 -4.70
CA ILE A 86 11.55 -3.02 -4.77
C ILE A 86 11.38 -3.36 -6.27
N PRO A 87 11.71 -4.58 -6.71
CA PRO A 87 11.53 -4.97 -8.10
C PRO A 87 10.08 -4.83 -8.52
N ASN A 88 9.82 -4.08 -9.57
CA ASN A 88 8.50 -4.03 -10.20
C ASN A 88 8.42 -5.17 -11.23
N PHE A 89 7.65 -6.19 -10.90
CA PHE A 89 7.38 -7.27 -11.84
C PHE A 89 6.27 -6.82 -12.80
N ALA A 90 6.49 -7.08 -14.09
CA ALA A 90 5.40 -6.92 -15.06
C ALA A 90 4.26 -7.90 -14.71
N PRO A 91 3.00 -7.46 -14.75
CA PRO A 91 1.88 -8.35 -14.46
C PRO A 91 1.77 -9.43 -15.53
N GLU A 92 1.57 -10.67 -15.11
CA GLU A 92 1.30 -11.79 -16.00
C GLU A 92 -0.20 -11.90 -16.33
N ILE A 93 -1.04 -11.40 -15.44
CA ILE A 93 -2.49 -11.45 -15.55
C ILE A 93 -3.05 -10.04 -15.50
N LEU A 94 -3.78 -9.66 -16.52
CA LEU A 94 -4.56 -8.42 -16.56
C LEU A 94 -6.04 -8.75 -16.47
N ARG A 95 -6.77 -8.10 -15.57
CA ARG A 95 -8.21 -8.26 -15.42
C ARG A 95 -8.88 -6.89 -15.37
N ARG A 96 -9.98 -6.77 -16.09
CA ARG A 96 -10.87 -5.63 -15.96
C ARG A 96 -11.75 -5.82 -14.73
N VAL A 97 -11.83 -4.81 -13.88
CA VAL A 97 -12.61 -4.87 -12.65
C VAL A 97 -13.82 -3.98 -12.76
N ARG A 98 -14.98 -4.53 -12.47
CA ARG A 98 -16.26 -3.83 -12.45
C ARG A 98 -17.01 -4.14 -11.17
N THR A 99 -17.79 -3.19 -10.71
CA THR A 99 -18.80 -3.44 -9.68
C THR A 99 -20.12 -3.80 -10.34
N LYS A 100 -20.90 -4.66 -9.69
CA LYS A 100 -22.27 -4.97 -10.10
C LYS A 100 -23.20 -3.75 -10.01
N ASP A 101 -22.90 -2.83 -9.09
CA ASP A 101 -23.64 -1.59 -8.89
C ASP A 101 -22.86 -0.40 -9.49
N PRO A 102 -23.31 0.20 -10.58
CA PRO A 102 -22.64 1.34 -11.21
C PRO A 102 -22.45 2.55 -10.29
N MET A 103 -23.37 2.74 -9.32
CA MET A 103 -23.27 3.85 -8.37
C MET A 103 -22.07 3.73 -7.44
N LYS A 104 -21.56 2.51 -7.24
CA LYS A 104 -20.38 2.23 -6.42
C LYS A 104 -19.05 2.29 -7.18
N SER A 105 -19.05 2.67 -8.45
CA SER A 105 -17.84 2.70 -9.29
C SER A 105 -16.73 3.59 -8.70
N LYS A 106 -17.10 4.74 -8.14
CA LYS A 106 -16.15 5.64 -7.47
C LYS A 106 -15.56 5.02 -6.20
N HIS A 107 -16.36 4.27 -5.48
CA HIS A 107 -15.92 3.55 -4.28
C HIS A 107 -14.97 2.41 -4.65
N LEU A 108 -15.30 1.65 -5.70
CA LEU A 108 -14.42 0.62 -6.24
C LEU A 108 -13.06 1.19 -6.65
N ARG A 109 -13.04 2.32 -7.38
CA ARG A 109 -11.78 2.98 -7.77
C ARG A 109 -10.91 3.27 -6.56
N LYS A 110 -11.49 3.84 -5.52
CA LYS A 110 -10.77 4.16 -4.28
C LYS A 110 -10.23 2.91 -3.57
N ALA A 111 -11.00 1.82 -3.57
CA ALA A 111 -10.55 0.54 -3.01
C ALA A 111 -9.35 -0.03 -3.78
N LEU A 112 -9.41 -0.01 -5.13
CA LEU A 112 -8.33 -0.50 -5.99
C LEU A 112 -7.07 0.38 -5.88
N GLU A 113 -7.22 1.70 -5.84
CA GLU A 113 -6.11 2.63 -5.58
C GLU A 113 -5.43 2.31 -4.26
N GLY A 114 -6.24 2.03 -3.22
CA GLY A 114 -5.73 1.61 -1.93
C GLY A 114 -4.91 0.33 -1.97
N LEU A 115 -5.40 -0.71 -2.64
CA LEU A 115 -4.69 -1.98 -2.80
C LEU A 115 -3.41 -1.82 -3.63
N ALA A 116 -3.43 -0.94 -4.62
CA ALA A 116 -2.23 -0.63 -5.41
C ALA A 116 -1.16 0.11 -4.57
N GLU A 117 -1.57 1.05 -3.73
CA GLU A 117 -0.66 1.74 -2.79
C GLU A 117 -0.05 0.79 -1.76
N GLU A 118 -0.76 -0.26 -1.38
CA GLU A 118 -0.25 -1.32 -0.50
C GLU A 118 0.69 -2.30 -1.23
N GLY A 119 0.82 -2.19 -2.54
CA GLY A 119 1.64 -3.09 -3.35
C GLY A 119 1.01 -4.47 -3.61
N VAL A 120 -0.28 -4.63 -3.30
CA VAL A 120 -1.01 -5.89 -3.53
C VAL A 120 -1.24 -6.14 -5.02
N THR A 121 -1.42 -5.08 -5.79
CA THR A 121 -1.71 -5.14 -7.23
C THR A 121 -1.14 -3.92 -7.94
N GLN A 122 -1.16 -3.95 -9.25
CA GLN A 122 -0.94 -2.76 -10.08
C GLN A 122 -2.27 -2.32 -10.67
N LEU A 123 -2.55 -1.03 -10.64
CA LEU A 123 -3.78 -0.47 -11.20
C LEU A 123 -3.45 0.34 -12.45
N PHE A 124 -4.11 -0.01 -13.55
CA PHE A 124 -3.99 0.67 -14.84
C PHE A 124 -5.32 1.28 -15.25
N THR A 125 -5.24 2.46 -15.82
CA THR A 125 -6.38 3.12 -16.45
C THR A 125 -6.03 3.35 -17.92
N PRO A 126 -6.82 2.85 -18.88
CA PRO A 126 -6.58 3.11 -20.29
C PRO A 126 -6.66 4.62 -20.60
N GLU A 127 -5.96 5.08 -21.62
CA GLU A 127 -6.05 6.47 -22.07
C GLU A 127 -7.47 6.81 -22.55
N ILE A 128 -8.14 5.83 -23.16
CA ILE A 128 -9.50 5.98 -23.66
C ILE A 128 -10.42 5.04 -22.89
N GLY A 129 -11.44 5.62 -22.26
CA GLY A 129 -12.42 4.87 -21.48
C GLY A 129 -12.25 5.04 -19.97
N SER A 130 -13.12 4.38 -19.22
CA SER A 130 -13.17 4.46 -17.75
C SER A 130 -12.92 3.11 -17.07
N ASP A 131 -12.47 2.12 -17.82
CA ASP A 131 -12.21 0.79 -17.30
C ASP A 131 -11.07 0.83 -16.26
N MET A 132 -11.21 0.04 -15.23
CA MET A 132 -10.17 -0.18 -14.25
C MET A 132 -9.57 -1.56 -14.51
N ILE A 133 -8.27 -1.60 -14.77
CA ILE A 133 -7.55 -2.82 -15.06
C ILE A 133 -6.54 -3.06 -13.95
N VAL A 134 -6.60 -4.23 -13.36
CA VAL A 134 -5.62 -4.65 -12.35
C VAL A 134 -4.65 -5.64 -12.95
N GLY A 135 -3.40 -5.51 -12.53
CA GLY A 135 -2.32 -6.41 -12.88
C GLY A 135 -1.89 -7.24 -11.70
N ALA A 136 -1.76 -8.54 -11.90
CA ALA A 136 -1.32 -9.49 -10.92
C ALA A 136 -0.25 -10.44 -11.49
N VAL A 137 0.60 -10.96 -10.63
CA VAL A 137 1.61 -11.95 -11.00
C VAL A 137 1.00 -13.37 -11.05
N GLY A 138 -0.10 -13.59 -10.33
CA GLY A 138 -0.74 -14.89 -10.29
C GLY A 138 -2.23 -14.83 -9.93
N GLN A 139 -2.92 -15.94 -10.21
CA GLN A 139 -4.37 -16.05 -10.01
C GLN A 139 -4.77 -15.85 -8.53
N LEU A 140 -3.97 -16.35 -7.60
CA LEU A 140 -4.24 -16.20 -6.16
C LEU A 140 -4.32 -14.73 -5.72
N GLN A 141 -3.54 -13.84 -6.32
CA GLN A 141 -3.64 -12.40 -6.02
C GLN A 141 -5.00 -11.83 -6.39
N ILE A 142 -5.58 -12.29 -7.50
CA ILE A 142 -6.92 -11.88 -7.93
C ILE A 142 -7.98 -12.33 -6.92
N GLU A 143 -7.87 -13.56 -6.43
CA GLU A 143 -8.79 -14.13 -5.45
C GLU A 143 -8.70 -13.42 -4.11
N VAL A 144 -7.50 -13.19 -3.60
CA VAL A 144 -7.25 -12.42 -2.37
C VAL A 144 -7.77 -10.98 -2.51
N MET A 145 -7.57 -10.36 -3.67
CA MET A 145 -8.05 -9.01 -3.94
C MET A 145 -9.59 -8.96 -3.94
N ALA A 146 -10.25 -9.95 -4.56
CA ALA A 146 -11.70 -10.05 -4.57
C ALA A 146 -12.26 -10.17 -3.15
N GLU A 147 -11.69 -11.05 -2.34
CA GLU A 147 -12.08 -11.26 -0.94
C GLU A 147 -11.87 -9.99 -0.10
N ARG A 148 -10.74 -9.33 -0.24
CA ARG A 148 -10.47 -8.08 0.49
C ARG A 148 -11.42 -6.95 0.10
N ILE A 149 -11.71 -6.78 -1.18
CA ILE A 149 -12.67 -5.77 -1.64
C ILE A 149 -14.07 -6.06 -1.08
N ALA A 150 -14.48 -7.33 -1.05
CA ALA A 150 -15.77 -7.72 -0.50
C ALA A 150 -15.85 -7.46 1.01
N THR A 151 -14.84 -7.87 1.76
CA THR A 151 -14.85 -7.80 3.23
C THR A 151 -14.55 -6.41 3.78
N GLU A 152 -13.55 -5.72 3.23
CA GLU A 152 -13.10 -4.43 3.74
C GLU A 152 -13.95 -3.25 3.20
N ASN A 153 -14.50 -3.38 1.99
CA ASN A 153 -15.20 -2.29 1.31
C ASN A 153 -16.70 -2.57 1.07
N ASN A 154 -17.17 -3.76 1.40
CA ASN A 154 -18.55 -4.21 1.15
C ASN A 154 -18.97 -3.98 -0.32
N LEU A 155 -18.10 -4.41 -1.25
CA LEU A 155 -18.28 -4.27 -2.68
C LEU A 155 -18.27 -5.63 -3.37
N ASP A 156 -19.31 -5.90 -4.13
CA ASP A 156 -19.38 -7.02 -5.07
C ASP A 156 -18.69 -6.63 -6.37
N VAL A 157 -17.62 -7.34 -6.72
CA VAL A 157 -16.82 -7.06 -7.90
C VAL A 157 -16.77 -8.24 -8.87
N LEU A 158 -16.60 -7.92 -10.12
CA LEU A 158 -16.41 -8.88 -11.21
C LEU A 158 -15.04 -8.64 -11.83
N PHE A 159 -14.26 -9.72 -11.93
CA PHE A 159 -12.99 -9.74 -12.65
C PHE A 159 -13.20 -10.39 -14.02
N GLU A 160 -13.20 -9.57 -15.05
CA GLU A 160 -13.40 -9.98 -16.43
C GLU A 160 -12.06 -10.09 -17.16
N ALA A 161 -12.04 -10.87 -18.23
CA ALA A 161 -10.87 -10.91 -19.11
C ALA A 161 -10.58 -9.51 -19.66
N SER A 162 -9.32 -9.10 -19.60
CA SER A 162 -8.87 -7.87 -20.23
C SER A 162 -8.62 -8.10 -21.72
N PRO A 163 -8.95 -7.13 -22.60
CA PRO A 163 -8.55 -7.19 -24.00
C PRO A 163 -7.04 -6.95 -24.19
N TRP A 164 -6.36 -6.49 -23.14
CA TRP A 164 -4.94 -6.18 -23.15
C TRP A 164 -4.12 -7.38 -22.68
N ALA A 165 -3.09 -7.72 -23.44
CA ALA A 165 -2.18 -8.84 -23.11
C ALA A 165 -0.96 -8.39 -22.31
N ALA A 166 -0.61 -7.09 -22.36
CA ALA A 166 0.55 -6.55 -21.67
C ALA A 166 0.31 -5.09 -21.25
N ALA A 167 0.90 -4.69 -20.14
CA ALA A 167 1.02 -3.29 -19.73
C ALA A 167 2.49 -2.88 -19.83
N ARG A 168 2.74 -1.65 -20.27
CA ARG A 168 4.05 -1.03 -20.34
C ARG A 168 3.93 0.40 -19.82
N TRP A 169 4.91 0.86 -19.06
CA TRP A 169 5.01 2.20 -18.49
C TRP A 169 6.41 2.78 -18.67
#